data_55099a5b6af143d2e1e831cde267b2b4
#
_entry.id   55099a5b6af143d2e1e831cde267b2b4
#
_cell.length_a   1.000
_cell.length_b   1.000
_cell.length_c   1.000
_cell.angle_alpha   90.00
_cell.angle_beta   90.00
_cell.angle_gamma   90.00
#
_symmetry.space_group_name_H-M   'P 1'
#
loop_
_entity.id
_entity.type
_entity.pdbx_description
1 polymer ?
#
loop_
_entity_poly.entity_id
_entity_poly.type
_entity_poly.pdbx_seq_one_letter_code
_entity_poly.pdbx_strand_id
1 'polypeptide(L)'
;LARGMLLVNLIGPAMSVIGLLYLEDYETRLIDSEIDILEAQATLIAQALGETASVEDTEPRHFNIAMDPELARRLVNRVATPEGPRIRLFLPDSTLLLDSRRVVGKGGLIHIEALPPPDQTSGGERAFNAVYNFIAPGWERFIRRRPLYLEREDQSAQDYWETSAAVAGETGGGVRRMADGRLIVSAAAPAQRFKKVIGAVMLSRPADRVSEAVRSVRFDILQIFALAVAITSVATLYLAGAIARPLHVLAQAADRVRGRTVLDQPIPDLSKRRDEIGDLSTALRDMTDAIRQRMAATERFAADVAHEIKNPLT
;
A
#
# COMPACT_ATOMS: atom_id res chain seq x y z
N LEU A 1 0.61 -4.28 33.52
CA LEU A 1 -0.53 -4.70 32.68
C LEU A 1 -0.80 -3.69 31.58
N ALA A 2 -1.01 -2.38 31.86
CA ALA A 2 -1.30 -1.36 30.86
C ALA A 2 -0.21 -1.25 29.77
N ARG A 3 1.08 -1.35 30.12
CA ARG A 3 2.20 -1.34 29.16
C ARG A 3 2.19 -2.55 28.24
N GLY A 4 1.83 -3.76 28.74
CA GLY A 4 1.72 -4.97 27.93
C GLY A 4 0.53 -4.92 26.95
N MET A 5 -0.62 -4.41 27.39
CA MET A 5 -1.79 -4.18 26.52
C MET A 5 -1.50 -3.14 25.43
N LEU A 6 -0.74 -2.09 25.75
CA LEU A 6 -0.36 -1.05 24.80
C LEU A 6 0.59 -1.60 23.74
N LEU A 7 1.55 -2.46 24.11
CA LEU A 7 2.46 -3.12 23.18
C LEU A 7 1.72 -4.06 22.21
N VAL A 8 0.79 -4.86 22.70
CA VAL A 8 -0.01 -5.76 21.86
C VAL A 8 -0.87 -4.98 20.88
N ASN A 9 -1.47 -3.86 21.31
CA ASN A 9 -2.28 -3.00 20.46
C ASN A 9 -1.45 -2.19 19.41
N LEU A 10 -0.13 -2.07 19.60
CA LEU A 10 0.76 -1.36 18.67
C LEU A 10 1.18 -2.25 17.49
N ILE A 11 1.07 -3.58 17.61
CA ILE A 11 1.48 -4.52 16.55
C ILE A 11 0.66 -4.31 15.26
N GLY A 12 -0.65 -4.14 15.38
CA GLY A 12 -1.52 -3.92 14.21
C GLY A 12 -1.14 -2.68 13.39
N PRO A 13 -1.09 -1.48 13.99
CA PRO A 13 -0.62 -0.27 13.30
C PRO A 13 0.80 -0.38 12.75
N ALA A 14 1.73 -0.98 13.48
CA ALA A 14 3.11 -1.17 13.01
C ALA A 14 3.17 -2.07 11.77
N MET A 15 2.45 -3.18 11.74
CA MET A 15 2.35 -4.04 10.56
C MET A 15 1.72 -3.33 9.36
N SER A 16 0.73 -2.46 9.58
CA SER A 16 0.13 -1.66 8.51
C SER A 16 1.12 -0.71 7.87
N VAL A 17 1.93 -0.02 8.67
CA VAL A 17 2.96 0.91 8.18
C VAL A 17 4.02 0.14 7.38
N ILE A 18 4.50 -0.99 7.91
CA ILE A 18 5.49 -1.84 7.22
C ILE A 18 4.92 -2.36 5.90
N GLY A 19 3.67 -2.85 5.90
CA GLY A 19 3.00 -3.32 4.69
C GLY A 19 2.83 -2.24 3.64
N LEU A 20 2.51 -1.01 4.05
CA LEU A 20 2.39 0.13 3.14
C LEU A 20 3.73 0.50 2.51
N LEU A 21 4.81 0.56 3.29
CA LEU A 21 6.16 0.84 2.80
C LEU A 21 6.65 -0.26 1.84
N TYR A 22 6.38 -1.52 2.18
CA TYR A 22 6.70 -2.64 1.30
C TYR A 22 5.97 -2.56 -0.03
N LEU A 23 4.68 -2.21 -0.02
CA LEU A 23 3.89 -2.07 -1.23
C LEU A 23 4.40 -0.95 -2.13
N GLU A 24 4.85 0.15 -1.55
CA GLU A 24 5.41 1.29 -2.29
C GLU A 24 6.72 0.92 -3.00
N ASP A 25 7.62 0.24 -2.30
CA ASP A 25 8.88 -0.24 -2.86
C ASP A 25 8.63 -1.31 -3.94
N TYR A 26 7.68 -2.23 -3.72
CA TYR A 26 7.29 -3.25 -4.68
C TYR A 26 6.72 -2.65 -5.98
N GLU A 27 5.79 -1.69 -5.89
CA GLU A 27 5.23 -1.01 -7.07
C GLU A 27 6.32 -0.28 -7.87
N THR A 28 7.24 0.40 -7.17
CA THR A 28 8.34 1.14 -7.81
C THR A 28 9.25 0.18 -8.57
N ARG A 29 9.67 -0.91 -7.96
CA ARG A 29 10.52 -1.93 -8.61
C ARG A 29 9.86 -2.56 -9.84
N LEU A 30 8.55 -2.83 -9.79
CA LEU A 30 7.82 -3.36 -10.94
C LEU A 30 7.78 -2.35 -12.09
N ILE A 31 7.54 -1.08 -11.78
CA ILE A 31 7.53 -0.01 -12.79
C ILE A 31 8.92 0.15 -13.42
N ASP A 32 9.97 0.19 -12.60
CA ASP A 32 11.35 0.33 -13.08
C ASP A 32 11.73 -0.87 -13.99
N SER A 33 11.35 -2.08 -13.59
CA SER A 33 11.57 -3.28 -14.43
C SER A 33 10.82 -3.21 -15.77
N GLU A 34 9.58 -2.67 -15.79
CA GLU A 34 8.84 -2.47 -17.04
C GLU A 34 9.49 -1.38 -17.92
N ILE A 35 10.02 -0.31 -17.31
CA ILE A 35 10.78 0.73 -18.02
C ILE A 35 12.02 0.11 -18.66
N ASP A 36 12.82 -0.65 -17.91
CA ASP A 36 14.04 -1.29 -18.40
C ASP A 36 13.77 -2.22 -19.62
N ILE A 37 12.68 -2.99 -19.53
CA ILE A 37 12.24 -3.86 -20.64
C ILE A 37 11.87 -3.03 -21.88
N LEU A 38 11.13 -1.95 -21.70
CA LEU A 38 10.72 -1.08 -22.81
C LEU A 38 11.93 -0.32 -23.39
N GLU A 39 12.88 0.11 -22.56
CA GLU A 39 14.12 0.76 -23.03
C GLU A 39 14.97 -0.18 -23.86
N ALA A 40 15.12 -1.44 -23.42
CA ALA A 40 15.84 -2.45 -24.19
C ALA A 40 15.16 -2.72 -25.54
N GLN A 41 13.83 -2.83 -25.56
CA GLN A 41 13.05 -3.02 -26.79
C GLN A 41 13.14 -1.79 -27.71
N ALA A 42 13.02 -0.57 -27.15
CA ALA A 42 13.14 0.67 -27.90
C ALA A 42 14.52 0.79 -28.54
N THR A 43 15.57 0.43 -27.81
CA THR A 43 16.96 0.45 -28.30
C THR A 43 17.15 -0.52 -29.45
N LEU A 44 16.64 -1.75 -29.34
CA LEU A 44 16.71 -2.74 -30.42
C LEU A 44 16.01 -2.27 -31.70
N ILE A 45 14.80 -1.71 -31.56
CA ILE A 45 14.04 -1.18 -32.71
C ILE A 45 14.74 0.04 -33.30
N ALA A 46 15.26 0.93 -32.45
CA ALA A 46 15.98 2.12 -32.85
C ALA A 46 17.27 1.78 -33.62
N GLN A 47 18.03 0.78 -33.18
CA GLN A 47 19.21 0.26 -33.90
C GLN A 47 18.82 -0.33 -35.25
N ALA A 48 17.79 -1.19 -35.29
CA ALA A 48 17.31 -1.74 -36.57
C ALA A 48 16.87 -0.67 -37.57
N LEU A 49 16.20 0.39 -37.09
CA LEU A 49 15.84 1.54 -37.93
C LEU A 49 17.06 2.32 -38.39
N GLY A 50 18.04 2.53 -37.53
CA GLY A 50 19.28 3.18 -37.88
C GLY A 50 20.04 2.48 -39.01
N GLU A 51 20.01 1.12 -39.01
CA GLU A 51 20.70 0.32 -40.01
C GLU A 51 19.92 0.15 -41.34
N THR A 52 18.60 -0.05 -41.22
CA THR A 52 17.79 -0.47 -42.39
C THR A 52 17.00 0.67 -43.05
N ALA A 53 16.64 1.70 -42.28
CA ALA A 53 15.79 2.78 -42.75
C ALA A 53 16.56 4.12 -42.94
N SER A 54 17.88 4.10 -42.94
CA SER A 54 18.69 5.28 -43.23
C SER A 54 19.00 5.38 -44.72
N VAL A 55 18.76 6.54 -45.31
CA VAL A 55 19.15 6.88 -46.66
C VAL A 55 20.30 7.86 -46.61
N GLU A 56 21.37 7.52 -47.36
CA GLU A 56 22.52 8.36 -47.53
C GLU A 56 22.32 9.22 -48.76
N ASP A 57 22.22 10.54 -48.62
CA ASP A 57 22.20 11.46 -49.75
C ASP A 57 23.65 11.73 -50.20
N THR A 58 23.98 11.22 -51.38
CA THR A 58 25.35 11.22 -51.92
C THR A 58 25.61 12.47 -52.80
N GLU A 59 25.03 13.61 -52.46
CA GLU A 59 25.46 14.83 -53.08
C GLU A 59 26.89 15.21 -52.67
N PRO A 60 27.79 15.60 -53.60
CA PRO A 60 29.24 15.72 -53.34
C PRO A 60 29.65 16.80 -52.34
N ARG A 61 28.74 17.57 -51.80
CA ARG A 61 29.01 18.68 -50.84
C ARG A 61 28.37 18.56 -49.47
N HIS A 62 27.40 17.67 -49.28
CA HIS A 62 26.76 17.48 -47.97
C HIS A 62 26.37 16.02 -47.79
N PHE A 63 27.13 15.33 -46.93
CA PHE A 63 26.75 13.98 -46.44
C PHE A 63 25.60 14.17 -45.43
N ASN A 64 24.37 13.95 -45.90
CA ASN A 64 23.20 14.03 -45.04
C ASN A 64 22.56 12.64 -44.93
N ILE A 65 22.36 12.17 -43.70
CA ILE A 65 21.67 10.92 -43.40
C ILE A 65 20.30 11.30 -42.88
N ALA A 66 19.27 10.80 -43.52
CA ALA A 66 17.89 10.99 -43.10
C ALA A 66 17.18 9.61 -42.98
N MET A 67 16.07 9.57 -42.26
CA MET A 67 15.24 8.37 -42.18
C MET A 67 14.31 8.30 -43.38
N ASP A 68 14.27 7.11 -44.03
CA ASP A 68 13.28 6.81 -45.08
C ASP A 68 11.94 6.45 -44.41
N PRO A 69 10.88 7.24 -44.61
CA PRO A 69 9.58 6.98 -43.99
C PRO A 69 8.94 5.65 -44.41
N GLU A 70 9.15 5.22 -45.66
CA GLU A 70 8.52 3.97 -46.17
C GLU A 70 9.22 2.73 -45.62
N LEU A 71 10.56 2.74 -45.53
CA LEU A 71 11.31 1.65 -44.90
C LEU A 71 11.03 1.58 -43.40
N ALA A 72 10.99 2.72 -42.72
CA ALA A 72 10.63 2.81 -41.32
C ALA A 72 9.22 2.25 -41.04
N ARG A 73 8.24 2.61 -41.89
CA ARG A 73 6.87 2.09 -41.79
C ARG A 73 6.80 0.58 -41.96
N ARG A 74 7.53 0.02 -42.95
CA ARG A 74 7.58 -1.45 -43.19
C ARG A 74 8.18 -2.17 -42.00
N LEU A 75 9.24 -1.66 -41.38
CA LEU A 75 9.88 -2.25 -40.24
C LEU A 75 8.96 -2.20 -39.01
N VAL A 76 8.40 -1.03 -38.68
CA VAL A 76 7.49 -0.87 -37.56
C VAL A 76 6.26 -1.77 -37.70
N ASN A 77 5.64 -1.82 -38.89
CA ASN A 77 4.48 -2.69 -39.14
C ASN A 77 4.80 -4.19 -39.02
N ARG A 78 6.06 -4.59 -39.20
CA ARG A 78 6.50 -5.98 -39.03
C ARG A 78 6.71 -6.32 -37.55
N VAL A 79 7.16 -5.36 -36.74
CA VAL A 79 7.46 -5.54 -35.32
C VAL A 79 6.24 -5.25 -34.43
N ALA A 80 5.35 -4.36 -34.86
CA ALA A 80 4.15 -4.02 -34.13
C ALA A 80 3.19 -5.22 -34.06
N THR A 81 2.79 -5.58 -32.85
CA THR A 81 1.77 -6.59 -32.57
C THR A 81 0.58 -5.95 -31.87
N PRO A 82 -0.66 -6.47 -32.06
CA PRO A 82 -1.86 -5.89 -31.42
C PRO A 82 -1.77 -5.79 -29.88
N GLU A 83 -1.14 -6.78 -29.25
CA GLU A 83 -0.95 -6.85 -27.80
C GLU A 83 0.39 -6.25 -27.32
N GLY A 84 1.24 -5.84 -28.27
CA GLY A 84 2.55 -5.26 -27.99
C GLY A 84 2.49 -3.80 -27.54
N PRO A 85 3.65 -3.23 -27.20
CA PRO A 85 3.74 -1.81 -26.91
C PRO A 85 3.39 -0.97 -28.14
N ARG A 86 2.75 0.17 -27.93
CA ARG A 86 2.52 1.16 -28.98
C ARG A 86 3.85 1.75 -29.39
N ILE A 87 4.15 1.73 -30.67
CA ILE A 87 5.40 2.24 -31.26
C ILE A 87 5.11 3.59 -31.91
N ARG A 88 5.81 4.61 -31.48
CA ARG A 88 5.78 5.94 -32.10
C ARG A 88 7.19 6.33 -32.53
N LEU A 89 7.29 6.86 -33.74
CA LEU A 89 8.55 7.27 -34.33
C LEU A 89 8.52 8.78 -34.58
N PHE A 90 9.50 9.49 -34.03
CA PHE A 90 9.66 10.92 -34.16
C PHE A 90 10.92 11.23 -34.99
N LEU A 91 10.83 12.28 -35.78
CA LEU A 91 11.97 12.82 -36.51
C LEU A 91 12.82 13.76 -35.62
N PRO A 92 14.04 14.12 -36.02
CA PRO A 92 14.88 15.03 -35.24
C PRO A 92 14.28 16.44 -35.05
N ASP A 93 13.35 16.86 -35.93
CA ASP A 93 12.58 18.11 -35.80
C ASP A 93 11.41 17.99 -34.80
N SER A 94 11.33 16.87 -34.03
CA SER A 94 10.29 16.58 -33.07
C SER A 94 8.91 16.24 -33.67
N THR A 95 8.78 16.12 -34.98
CA THR A 95 7.51 15.75 -35.62
C THR A 95 7.24 14.25 -35.53
N LEU A 96 5.97 13.87 -35.35
CA LEU A 96 5.55 12.46 -35.35
C LEU A 96 5.53 11.94 -36.80
N LEU A 97 6.40 10.98 -37.11
CA LEU A 97 6.45 10.33 -38.41
C LEU A 97 5.45 9.17 -38.51
N LEU A 98 5.36 8.35 -37.47
CA LEU A 98 4.55 7.11 -37.47
C LEU A 98 4.02 6.78 -36.07
N ASP A 99 2.82 6.22 -36.04
CA ASP A 99 2.19 5.65 -34.84
C ASP A 99 1.56 4.30 -35.19
N SER A 100 2.00 3.23 -34.54
CA SER A 100 1.56 1.87 -34.80
C SER A 100 0.06 1.62 -34.55
N ARG A 101 -0.59 2.47 -33.75
CA ARG A 101 -2.03 2.39 -33.47
C ARG A 101 -2.87 3.29 -34.38
N ARG A 102 -2.26 4.13 -35.18
CA ARG A 102 -2.94 4.98 -36.17
C ARG A 102 -2.87 4.30 -37.55
N VAL A 103 -3.87 3.51 -37.89
CA VAL A 103 -3.97 2.93 -39.24
C VAL A 103 -4.81 3.88 -40.07
N VAL A 104 -4.21 4.41 -41.15
CA VAL A 104 -4.95 5.20 -42.14
C VAL A 104 -5.68 4.23 -43.06
N GLY A 105 -6.95 3.96 -42.76
CA GLY A 105 -7.86 3.19 -43.63
C GLY A 105 -8.51 4.11 -44.68
N LYS A 106 -9.12 3.51 -45.74
CA LYS A 106 -9.86 4.23 -46.81
C LYS A 106 -11.01 5.12 -46.30
N GLY A 107 -11.32 5.13 -45.02
CA GLY A 107 -12.41 5.90 -44.38
C GLY A 107 -11.97 6.82 -43.23
N GLY A 108 -10.68 7.04 -43.00
CA GLY A 108 -10.17 7.88 -41.94
C GLY A 108 -9.26 7.15 -40.92
N LEU A 109 -8.83 7.85 -39.90
CA LEU A 109 -8.03 7.31 -38.81
C LEU A 109 -8.86 6.36 -37.95
N ILE A 110 -8.53 5.09 -37.93
CA ILE A 110 -9.11 4.10 -37.03
C ILE A 110 -8.18 3.98 -35.83
N HIS A 111 -8.65 4.40 -34.67
CA HIS A 111 -7.95 4.18 -33.38
C HIS A 111 -8.31 2.79 -32.88
N ILE A 112 -7.35 1.87 -32.87
CA ILE A 112 -7.54 0.52 -32.32
C ILE A 112 -7.22 0.56 -30.84
N GLU A 113 -8.26 0.66 -30.01
CA GLU A 113 -8.14 0.53 -28.57
C GLU A 113 -8.52 -0.91 -28.17
N ALA A 114 -7.63 -1.59 -27.46
CA ALA A 114 -7.93 -2.92 -26.95
C ALA A 114 -9.04 -2.79 -25.87
N LEU A 115 -10.13 -3.52 -26.02
CA LEU A 115 -11.17 -3.59 -24.99
C LEU A 115 -10.57 -4.11 -23.69
N PRO A 116 -10.89 -3.46 -22.54
CA PRO A 116 -10.45 -3.96 -21.25
C PRO A 116 -10.99 -5.39 -21.02
N PRO A 117 -10.21 -6.29 -20.41
CA PRO A 117 -10.67 -7.61 -20.08
C PRO A 117 -11.90 -7.55 -19.16
N PRO A 118 -12.86 -8.49 -19.28
CA PRO A 118 -14.04 -8.51 -18.43
C PRO A 118 -13.65 -8.65 -16.96
N ASP A 119 -14.24 -7.82 -16.09
CA ASP A 119 -13.99 -7.82 -14.65
C ASP A 119 -14.34 -9.18 -14.03
N GLN A 120 -13.31 -9.96 -13.69
CA GLN A 120 -13.44 -11.24 -12.96
C GLN A 120 -13.30 -11.06 -11.44
N THR A 121 -13.61 -9.87 -10.90
CA THR A 121 -13.45 -9.58 -9.48
C THR A 121 -14.49 -10.31 -8.62
N SER A 122 -14.02 -10.98 -7.57
CA SER A 122 -14.88 -11.63 -6.57
C SER A 122 -15.72 -10.61 -5.79
N GLY A 123 -16.82 -11.05 -5.16
CA GLY A 123 -17.69 -10.15 -4.38
C GLY A 123 -16.95 -9.42 -3.24
N GLY A 124 -15.97 -10.10 -2.61
CA GLY A 124 -15.13 -9.52 -1.56
C GLY A 124 -14.18 -8.43 -2.08
N GLU A 125 -13.61 -8.65 -3.26
CA GLU A 125 -12.75 -7.65 -3.92
C GLU A 125 -13.52 -6.39 -4.36
N ARG A 126 -14.80 -6.54 -4.77
CA ARG A 126 -15.66 -5.39 -5.09
C ARG A 126 -15.94 -4.53 -3.87
N ALA A 127 -16.30 -5.16 -2.74
CA ALA A 127 -16.53 -4.44 -1.49
C ALA A 127 -15.26 -3.74 -1.01
N PHE A 128 -14.10 -4.41 -1.10
CA PHE A 128 -12.81 -3.85 -0.78
C PHE A 128 -12.45 -2.67 -1.68
N ASN A 129 -12.60 -2.82 -3.00
CA ASN A 129 -12.32 -1.75 -3.96
C ASN A 129 -13.24 -0.53 -3.73
N ALA A 130 -14.50 -0.73 -3.31
CA ALA A 130 -15.40 0.36 -2.95
C ALA A 130 -14.91 1.14 -1.72
N VAL A 131 -14.51 0.44 -0.66
CA VAL A 131 -13.94 1.06 0.56
C VAL A 131 -12.60 1.73 0.27
N TYR A 132 -11.73 1.05 -0.47
CA TYR A 132 -10.44 1.60 -0.86
C TYR A 132 -10.59 2.87 -1.71
N ASN A 133 -11.44 2.85 -2.73
CA ASN A 133 -11.67 4.00 -3.61
C ASN A 133 -12.33 5.19 -2.86
N PHE A 134 -12.97 4.93 -1.72
CA PHE A 134 -13.47 5.98 -0.85
C PHE A 134 -12.35 6.65 -0.04
N ILE A 135 -11.38 5.87 0.44
CA ILE A 135 -10.30 6.34 1.33
C ILE A 135 -9.07 6.80 0.55
N ALA A 136 -8.70 6.10 -0.54
CA ALA A 136 -7.48 6.31 -1.31
C ALA A 136 -7.33 7.68 -1.99
N PRO A 137 -8.39 8.34 -2.52
CA PRO A 137 -8.24 9.61 -3.23
C PRO A 137 -7.63 10.73 -2.38
N GLY A 138 -7.81 10.67 -1.05
CA GLY A 138 -7.20 11.63 -0.13
C GLY A 138 -5.70 11.40 0.06
N TRP A 139 -5.31 10.15 0.18
CA TRP A 139 -3.94 9.71 0.45
C TRP A 139 -3.06 9.78 -0.82
N GLU A 140 -3.56 9.31 -1.95
CA GLU A 140 -2.83 9.32 -3.24
C GLU A 140 -2.57 10.74 -3.75
N ARG A 141 -3.48 11.69 -3.52
CA ARG A 141 -3.28 13.10 -3.85
C ARG A 141 -2.14 13.73 -3.06
N PHE A 142 -1.88 13.25 -1.86
CA PHE A 142 -0.85 13.80 -0.98
C PHE A 142 0.54 13.24 -1.28
N ILE A 143 0.64 11.94 -1.68
CA ILE A 143 1.94 11.24 -1.79
C ILE A 143 2.51 11.22 -3.21
N ARG A 144 1.68 11.15 -4.27
CA ARG A 144 2.19 10.95 -5.64
C ARG A 144 1.54 11.87 -6.67
N ARG A 145 2.21 12.97 -6.97
CA ARG A 145 1.91 13.79 -8.15
C ARG A 145 2.63 13.23 -9.38
N ARG A 146 2.10 12.13 -9.97
CA ARG A 146 2.57 11.68 -11.28
C ARG A 146 1.99 12.59 -12.37
N PRO A 147 2.78 12.99 -13.37
CA PRO A 147 2.29 13.83 -14.47
C PRO A 147 1.15 13.13 -15.21
N LEU A 148 0.17 13.91 -15.67
CA LEU A 148 -0.94 13.40 -16.43
C LEU A 148 -0.49 13.07 -17.86
N TYR A 149 -0.90 11.91 -18.38
CA TYR A 149 -0.72 11.56 -19.78
C TYR A 149 -1.81 12.27 -20.60
N LEU A 150 -1.39 13.27 -21.36
CA LEU A 150 -2.28 13.99 -22.27
C LEU A 150 -2.00 13.52 -23.69
N GLU A 151 -2.97 12.88 -24.30
CA GLU A 151 -2.90 12.51 -25.71
C GLU A 151 -3.45 13.67 -26.54
N ARG A 152 -2.55 14.33 -27.29
CA ARG A 152 -2.90 15.39 -28.25
C ARG A 152 -3.02 14.80 -29.64
N GLU A 153 -3.82 15.42 -30.50
CA GLU A 153 -3.94 15.00 -31.91
C GLU A 153 -2.61 15.24 -32.65
N ASP A 154 -1.97 16.38 -32.41
CA ASP A 154 -0.64 16.74 -32.93
C ASP A 154 0.41 16.50 -31.86
N GLN A 155 0.92 15.26 -31.79
CA GLN A 155 1.94 14.87 -30.83
C GLN A 155 3.33 15.27 -31.31
N SER A 156 4.09 15.88 -30.40
CA SER A 156 5.48 16.23 -30.63
C SER A 156 6.39 15.43 -29.67
N ALA A 157 7.64 15.22 -30.08
CA ALA A 157 8.65 14.63 -29.20
C ALA A 157 8.83 15.43 -27.89
N GLN A 158 8.56 16.73 -27.93
CA GLN A 158 8.68 17.60 -26.76
C GLN A 158 7.58 17.42 -25.71
N ASP A 159 6.46 16.77 -26.07
CA ASP A 159 5.39 16.46 -25.11
C ASP A 159 5.81 15.36 -24.12
N TYR A 160 6.89 14.63 -24.43
CA TYR A 160 7.41 13.51 -23.65
C TYR A 160 8.90 13.71 -23.38
N TRP A 161 9.28 13.89 -22.11
CA TRP A 161 10.66 14.15 -21.74
C TRP A 161 11.64 13.05 -22.19
N GLU A 162 11.19 11.76 -22.16
CA GLU A 162 11.97 10.63 -22.64
C GLU A 162 12.23 10.70 -24.14
N THR A 163 11.26 11.19 -24.91
CA THR A 163 11.41 11.36 -26.36
C THR A 163 12.31 12.55 -26.67
N SER A 164 12.18 13.64 -25.90
CA SER A 164 13.11 14.77 -26.01
C SER A 164 14.55 14.36 -25.72
N ALA A 165 14.78 13.51 -24.71
CA ALA A 165 16.09 12.95 -24.41
C ALA A 165 16.59 12.05 -25.57
N ALA A 166 15.70 11.25 -26.16
CA ALA A 166 16.06 10.40 -27.29
C ALA A 166 16.43 11.20 -28.55
N VAL A 167 15.76 12.31 -28.83
CA VAL A 167 16.15 13.22 -29.93
C VAL A 167 17.51 13.86 -29.64
N ALA A 168 17.84 14.09 -28.37
CA ALA A 168 19.17 14.56 -27.96
C ALA A 168 20.26 13.47 -27.95
N GLY A 169 19.88 12.20 -28.15
CA GLY A 169 20.81 11.07 -28.23
C GLY A 169 20.90 10.20 -26.97
N GLU A 170 20.06 10.42 -25.97
CA GLU A 170 20.02 9.69 -24.71
C GLU A 170 18.77 8.81 -24.63
N THR A 171 18.89 7.61 -24.05
CA THR A 171 17.72 6.78 -23.74
C THR A 171 17.05 7.28 -22.47
N GLY A 172 15.73 7.09 -22.37
CA GLY A 172 15.01 7.46 -21.17
C GLY A 172 13.65 6.77 -21.10
N GLY A 173 13.17 6.58 -19.87
CA GLY A 173 11.87 5.99 -19.60
C GLY A 173 11.08 6.78 -18.56
N GLY A 174 9.77 6.67 -18.58
CA GLY A 174 8.91 7.41 -17.68
C GLY A 174 7.56 6.74 -17.43
N VAL A 175 6.91 7.16 -16.36
CA VAL A 175 5.57 6.74 -16.01
C VAL A 175 4.64 7.94 -15.87
N ARG A 176 3.45 7.82 -16.43
CA ARG A 176 2.39 8.84 -16.36
C ARG A 176 1.08 8.21 -15.94
N ARG A 177 0.16 9.04 -15.45
CA ARG A 177 -1.20 8.61 -15.11
C ARG A 177 -2.15 9.02 -16.24
N MET A 178 -2.98 8.08 -16.68
CA MET A 178 -4.08 8.36 -17.61
C MET A 178 -5.25 9.05 -16.88
N ALA A 179 -6.17 9.64 -17.65
CA ALA A 179 -7.37 10.31 -17.08
C ALA A 179 -8.28 9.34 -16.29
N ASP A 180 -8.29 8.06 -16.66
CA ASP A 180 -9.03 6.99 -15.98
C ASP A 180 -8.34 6.45 -14.73
N GLY A 181 -7.14 6.99 -14.37
CA GLY A 181 -6.36 6.59 -13.22
C GLY A 181 -5.36 5.46 -13.48
N ARG A 182 -5.41 4.79 -14.63
CA ARG A 182 -4.42 3.77 -15.02
C ARG A 182 -3.05 4.40 -15.25
N LEU A 183 -2.01 3.60 -15.07
CA LEU A 183 -0.65 4.02 -15.37
C LEU A 183 -0.26 3.62 -16.78
N ILE A 184 0.50 4.47 -17.45
CA ILE A 184 1.17 4.17 -18.70
C ILE A 184 2.67 4.31 -18.49
N VAL A 185 3.41 3.29 -18.90
CA VAL A 185 4.86 3.28 -18.92
C VAL A 185 5.33 3.54 -20.34
N SER A 186 6.33 4.37 -20.49
CA SER A 186 6.92 4.71 -21.78
C SER A 186 8.42 4.74 -21.70
N ALA A 187 9.08 4.37 -22.80
CA ALA A 187 10.53 4.49 -22.95
C ALA A 187 10.85 4.93 -24.37
N ALA A 188 11.93 5.68 -24.52
CA ALA A 188 12.39 6.14 -25.82
C ALA A 188 13.89 5.92 -26.00
N ALA A 189 14.28 5.60 -27.24
CA ALA A 189 15.65 5.41 -27.62
C ALA A 189 15.98 6.14 -28.94
N PRO A 190 17.19 6.66 -29.11
CA PRO A 190 17.62 7.35 -30.32
C PRO A 190 17.87 6.35 -31.45
N ALA A 191 17.26 6.57 -32.61
CA ALA A 191 17.66 5.91 -33.84
C ALA A 191 18.86 6.66 -34.43
N GLN A 192 20.03 6.01 -34.43
CA GLN A 192 21.29 6.63 -34.80
C GLN A 192 21.95 5.90 -35.97
N ARG A 193 22.59 6.67 -36.84
CA ARG A 193 23.49 6.17 -37.87
C ARG A 193 24.76 7.01 -37.85
N PHE A 194 25.95 6.39 -37.79
CA PHE A 194 27.24 7.06 -37.69
C PHE A 194 27.28 8.17 -36.60
N LYS A 195 26.74 7.86 -35.41
CA LYS A 195 26.58 8.82 -34.28
C LYS A 195 25.69 10.04 -34.54
N LYS A 196 24.99 10.07 -35.66
CA LYS A 196 23.97 11.10 -35.93
C LYS A 196 22.59 10.54 -35.58
N VAL A 197 21.82 11.29 -34.82
CA VAL A 197 20.41 10.94 -34.52
C VAL A 197 19.59 11.25 -35.77
N ILE A 198 18.92 10.24 -36.32
CA ILE A 198 18.02 10.34 -37.47
C ILE A 198 16.54 10.25 -37.07
N GLY A 199 16.27 9.96 -35.79
CA GLY A 199 14.93 9.93 -35.22
C GLY A 199 14.96 9.37 -33.81
N ALA A 200 13.78 9.31 -33.18
CA ALA A 200 13.60 8.72 -31.86
C ALA A 200 12.42 7.73 -31.87
N VAL A 201 12.64 6.56 -31.32
CA VAL A 201 11.60 5.52 -31.15
C VAL A 201 11.07 5.60 -29.73
N MET A 202 9.77 5.80 -29.59
CA MET A 202 9.09 5.76 -28.30
C MET A 202 8.17 4.53 -28.26
N LEU A 203 8.34 3.73 -27.24
CA LEU A 203 7.43 2.64 -26.88
C LEU A 203 6.57 3.06 -25.69
N SER A 204 5.31 2.70 -25.70
CA SER A 204 4.42 2.93 -24.56
C SER A 204 3.43 1.80 -24.41
N ARG A 205 3.15 1.43 -23.12
CA ARG A 205 2.21 0.36 -22.78
C ARG A 205 1.48 0.72 -21.48
N PRO A 206 0.16 0.44 -21.39
CA PRO A 206 -0.52 0.48 -20.08
C PRO A 206 0.13 -0.48 -19.10
N ALA A 207 0.27 -0.05 -17.85
CA ALA A 207 0.87 -0.84 -16.78
C ALA A 207 -0.17 -1.72 -16.07
N ASP A 208 -1.08 -2.34 -16.83
CA ASP A 208 -2.18 -3.13 -16.26
C ASP A 208 -1.66 -4.32 -15.44
N ARG A 209 -0.60 -5.00 -15.93
CA ARG A 209 0.06 -6.09 -15.21
C ARG A 209 0.64 -5.65 -13.87
N VAL A 210 1.24 -4.46 -13.83
CA VAL A 210 1.75 -3.88 -12.58
C VAL A 210 0.59 -3.56 -11.64
N SER A 211 -0.47 -2.98 -12.15
CA SER A 211 -1.67 -2.64 -11.36
C SER A 211 -2.35 -3.89 -10.79
N GLU A 212 -2.42 -4.99 -11.53
CA GLU A 212 -2.95 -6.26 -11.06
C GLU A 212 -2.07 -6.90 -10.00
N ALA A 213 -0.74 -6.95 -10.22
CA ALA A 213 0.22 -7.49 -9.26
C ALA A 213 0.20 -6.70 -7.95
N VAL A 214 0.17 -5.38 -8.02
CA VAL A 214 0.07 -4.51 -6.84
C VAL A 214 -1.26 -4.72 -6.12
N ARG A 215 -2.37 -4.93 -6.85
CA ARG A 215 -3.69 -5.20 -6.27
C ARG A 215 -3.72 -6.51 -5.49
N SER A 216 -3.14 -7.59 -6.03
CA SER A 216 -3.08 -8.88 -5.34
C SER A 216 -2.27 -8.79 -4.04
N VAL A 217 -1.07 -8.20 -4.09
CA VAL A 217 -0.23 -8.02 -2.90
C VAL A 217 -0.91 -7.13 -1.85
N ARG A 218 -1.63 -6.09 -2.29
CA ARG A 218 -2.42 -5.23 -1.40
C ARG A 218 -3.52 -6.01 -0.67
N PHE A 219 -4.19 -6.89 -1.38
CA PHE A 219 -5.22 -7.75 -0.78
C PHE A 219 -4.63 -8.74 0.25
N ASP A 220 -3.48 -9.34 -0.05
CA ASP A 220 -2.77 -10.24 0.87
C ASP A 220 -2.33 -9.50 2.15
N ILE A 221 -1.77 -8.31 2.02
CA ILE A 221 -1.38 -7.46 3.15
C ILE A 221 -2.61 -7.13 4.02
N LEU A 222 -3.73 -6.82 3.39
CA LEU A 222 -4.97 -6.50 4.12
C LEU A 222 -5.53 -7.70 4.87
N GLN A 223 -5.49 -8.91 4.29
CA GLN A 223 -5.90 -10.14 4.97
C GLN A 223 -5.04 -10.40 6.21
N ILE A 224 -3.72 -10.27 6.08
CA ILE A 224 -2.78 -10.43 7.19
C ILE A 224 -3.08 -9.40 8.28
N PHE A 225 -3.33 -8.15 7.91
CA PHE A 225 -3.69 -7.09 8.85
C PHE A 225 -5.02 -7.37 9.57
N ALA A 226 -6.06 -7.76 8.83
CA ALA A 226 -7.36 -8.10 9.41
C ALA A 226 -7.24 -9.27 10.41
N LEU A 227 -6.45 -10.29 10.07
CA LEU A 227 -6.16 -11.41 10.95
C LEU A 227 -5.42 -10.96 12.22
N ALA A 228 -4.40 -10.11 12.07
CA ALA A 228 -3.65 -9.57 13.21
C ALA A 228 -4.55 -8.76 14.15
N VAL A 229 -5.42 -7.91 13.60
CA VAL A 229 -6.41 -7.13 14.39
C VAL A 229 -7.39 -8.05 15.10
N ALA A 230 -7.88 -9.10 14.44
CA ALA A 230 -8.79 -10.07 15.05
C ALA A 230 -8.12 -10.80 16.24
N ILE A 231 -6.89 -11.30 16.05
CA ILE A 231 -6.12 -11.96 17.10
C ILE A 231 -5.87 -11.00 18.28
N THR A 232 -5.46 -9.78 17.99
CA THR A 232 -5.19 -8.75 19.02
C THR A 232 -6.45 -8.39 19.79
N SER A 233 -7.60 -8.27 19.10
CA SER A 233 -8.89 -7.98 19.73
C SER A 233 -9.33 -9.11 20.65
N VAL A 234 -9.23 -10.36 20.19
CA VAL A 234 -9.56 -11.54 21.01
C VAL A 234 -8.65 -11.63 22.25
N ALA A 235 -7.33 -11.43 22.05
CA ALA A 235 -6.37 -11.44 23.16
C ALA A 235 -6.67 -10.32 24.17
N THR A 236 -7.01 -9.13 23.72
CA THR A 236 -7.35 -7.99 24.58
C THR A 236 -8.62 -8.26 25.37
N LEU A 237 -9.67 -8.79 24.73
CA LEU A 237 -10.92 -9.15 25.41
C LEU A 237 -10.68 -10.28 26.44
N TYR A 238 -9.88 -11.27 26.09
CA TYR A 238 -9.50 -12.35 27.00
C TYR A 238 -8.73 -11.81 28.23
N LEU A 239 -7.69 -10.99 28.03
CA LEU A 239 -6.95 -10.39 29.13
C LEU A 239 -7.83 -9.49 30.01
N ALA A 240 -8.72 -8.70 29.42
CA ALA A 240 -9.67 -7.87 30.15
C ALA A 240 -10.57 -8.72 31.05
N GLY A 241 -11.10 -9.82 30.54
CA GLY A 241 -11.96 -10.75 31.29
C GLY A 241 -11.21 -11.59 32.33
N ALA A 242 -10.06 -12.13 31.94
CA ALA A 242 -9.29 -13.06 32.75
C ALA A 242 -8.47 -12.39 33.88
N ILE A 243 -8.00 -11.18 33.66
CA ILE A 243 -7.07 -10.50 34.59
C ILE A 243 -7.63 -9.16 35.10
N ALA A 244 -8.02 -8.26 34.20
CA ALA A 244 -8.35 -6.89 34.62
C ALA A 244 -9.62 -6.83 35.48
N ARG A 245 -10.69 -7.56 35.09
CA ARG A 245 -11.94 -7.58 35.86
C ARG A 245 -11.78 -8.19 37.27
N PRO A 246 -11.18 -9.39 37.47
CA PRO A 246 -10.96 -9.94 38.79
C PRO A 246 -10.11 -9.04 39.70
N LEU A 247 -9.03 -8.49 39.17
CA LEU A 247 -8.18 -7.55 39.96
C LEU A 247 -8.93 -6.28 40.38
N HIS A 248 -9.77 -5.73 39.49
CA HIS A 248 -10.59 -4.56 39.81
C HIS A 248 -11.62 -4.86 40.91
N VAL A 249 -12.25 -6.03 40.88
CA VAL A 249 -13.20 -6.47 41.88
C VAL A 249 -12.51 -6.68 43.25
N LEU A 250 -11.32 -7.30 43.27
CA LEU A 250 -10.53 -7.47 44.51
C LEU A 250 -10.07 -6.13 45.05
N ALA A 251 -9.61 -5.21 44.19
CA ALA A 251 -9.20 -3.86 44.63
C ALA A 251 -10.37 -3.08 45.25
N GLN A 252 -11.56 -3.13 44.62
CA GLN A 252 -12.76 -2.51 45.19
C GLN A 252 -13.18 -3.15 46.51
N ALA A 253 -13.01 -4.48 46.67
CA ALA A 253 -13.29 -5.15 47.95
C ALA A 253 -12.31 -4.70 49.04
N ALA A 254 -11.02 -4.59 48.74
CA ALA A 254 -10.00 -4.09 49.65
C ALA A 254 -10.26 -2.64 50.12
N ASP A 255 -10.64 -1.74 49.17
CA ASP A 255 -10.97 -0.35 49.48
C ASP A 255 -12.20 -0.22 50.40
N ARG A 256 -13.21 -1.09 50.25
CA ARG A 256 -14.39 -1.13 51.12
C ARG A 256 -14.02 -1.55 52.54
N VAL A 257 -13.16 -2.56 52.72
CA VAL A 257 -12.66 -2.98 54.02
C VAL A 257 -11.90 -1.85 54.71
N ARG A 258 -11.11 -1.08 53.99
CA ARG A 258 -10.36 0.09 54.51
C ARG A 258 -11.27 1.23 54.97
N GLY A 259 -12.42 1.45 54.27
CA GLY A 259 -13.32 2.57 54.52
C GLY A 259 -14.24 2.43 55.75
N ARG A 260 -14.15 1.35 56.54
CA ARG A 260 -15.00 1.04 57.73
C ARG A 260 -16.52 1.03 57.50
N THR A 261 -17.00 1.20 56.24
CA THR A 261 -18.41 1.52 56.02
C THR A 261 -19.31 0.28 55.88
N VAL A 262 -18.79 -0.88 55.50
CA VAL A 262 -19.57 -2.14 55.42
C VAL A 262 -18.63 -3.33 55.55
N LEU A 263 -18.37 -3.77 56.76
CA LEU A 263 -17.65 -5.05 57.02
C LEU A 263 -18.49 -6.30 56.64
N ASP A 264 -19.74 -6.11 56.27
CA ASP A 264 -20.69 -7.23 56.07
C ASP A 264 -20.77 -7.74 54.62
N GLN A 265 -20.10 -7.11 53.67
CA GLN A 265 -20.06 -7.65 52.31
C GLN A 265 -18.93 -8.66 52.14
N PRO A 266 -19.24 -9.90 51.71
CA PRO A 266 -18.22 -10.92 51.54
C PRO A 266 -17.28 -10.51 50.35
N ILE A 267 -15.98 -10.72 50.55
CA ILE A 267 -14.99 -10.60 49.49
C ILE A 267 -15.31 -11.72 48.45
N PRO A 268 -15.32 -11.39 47.14
CA PRO A 268 -15.59 -12.38 46.11
C PRO A 268 -14.67 -13.60 46.22
N ASP A 269 -15.23 -14.79 46.22
CA ASP A 269 -14.48 -16.03 46.29
C ASP A 269 -13.93 -16.40 44.93
N LEU A 270 -12.67 -16.13 44.70
CA LEU A 270 -11.92 -16.54 43.50
C LEU A 270 -10.92 -17.65 43.79
N SER A 271 -11.01 -18.34 44.93
CA SER A 271 -10.10 -19.43 45.37
C SER A 271 -10.13 -20.65 44.45
N LYS A 272 -11.20 -20.81 43.64
CA LYS A 272 -11.31 -21.88 42.61
C LYS A 272 -10.33 -21.69 41.44
N ARG A 273 -9.76 -20.51 41.29
CA ARG A 273 -8.69 -20.23 40.31
C ARG A 273 -7.38 -20.81 40.84
N ARG A 274 -6.65 -21.47 39.95
CA ARG A 274 -5.33 -22.04 40.25
C ARG A 274 -4.19 -21.14 39.75
N ASP A 275 -4.35 -19.82 39.95
CA ASP A 275 -3.39 -18.80 39.54
C ASP A 275 -3.16 -17.79 40.69
N GLU A 276 -2.24 -16.87 40.50
CA GLU A 276 -1.85 -15.84 41.48
C GLU A 276 -3.02 -14.94 41.92
N ILE A 277 -4.07 -14.84 41.11
CA ILE A 277 -5.29 -14.09 41.45
C ILE A 277 -6.14 -14.87 42.45
N GLY A 278 -6.17 -16.19 42.34
CA GLY A 278 -6.80 -17.07 43.30
C GLY A 278 -6.11 -16.98 44.67
N ASP A 279 -4.78 -17.04 44.69
CA ASP A 279 -3.96 -16.91 45.88
C ASP A 279 -4.15 -15.55 46.55
N LEU A 280 -4.16 -14.47 45.74
CA LEU A 280 -4.43 -13.11 46.26
C LEU A 280 -5.83 -12.97 46.86
N SER A 281 -6.85 -13.58 46.22
CA SER A 281 -8.21 -13.59 46.78
C SER A 281 -8.28 -14.28 48.13
N THR A 282 -7.60 -15.44 48.28
CA THR A 282 -7.52 -16.18 49.53
C THR A 282 -6.82 -15.38 50.65
N ALA A 283 -5.65 -14.83 50.34
CA ALA A 283 -4.89 -14.00 51.27
C ALA A 283 -5.68 -12.76 51.74
N LEU A 284 -6.41 -12.11 50.83
CA LEU A 284 -7.25 -10.95 51.16
C LEU A 284 -8.42 -11.32 52.07
N ARG A 285 -9.03 -12.47 51.86
CA ARG A 285 -10.11 -12.99 52.75
C ARG A 285 -9.60 -13.31 54.15
N ASP A 286 -8.47 -14.04 54.25
CA ASP A 286 -7.85 -14.38 55.54
C ASP A 286 -7.47 -13.11 56.31
N MET A 287 -6.91 -12.10 55.65
CA MET A 287 -6.61 -10.83 56.27
C MET A 287 -7.88 -10.12 56.76
N THR A 288 -8.96 -10.14 55.96
CA THR A 288 -10.22 -9.50 56.35
C THR A 288 -10.87 -10.21 57.52
N ASP A 289 -10.84 -11.53 57.57
CA ASP A 289 -11.39 -12.32 58.66
C ASP A 289 -10.58 -12.10 59.97
N ALA A 290 -9.26 -11.98 59.88
CA ALA A 290 -8.42 -11.62 61.03
C ALA A 290 -8.75 -10.20 61.56
N ILE A 291 -9.00 -9.24 60.67
CA ILE A 291 -9.44 -7.88 61.08
C ILE A 291 -10.81 -7.94 61.78
N ARG A 292 -11.77 -8.65 61.24
CA ARG A 292 -13.11 -8.84 61.84
C ARG A 292 -13.01 -9.45 63.24
N GLN A 293 -12.21 -10.50 63.41
CA GLN A 293 -11.99 -11.15 64.73
C GLN A 293 -11.39 -10.17 65.74
N ARG A 294 -10.38 -9.35 65.33
CA ARG A 294 -9.79 -8.35 66.20
C ARG A 294 -10.77 -7.26 66.58
N MET A 295 -11.60 -6.78 65.68
CA MET A 295 -12.61 -5.76 65.96
C MET A 295 -13.67 -6.31 66.91
N ALA A 296 -14.20 -7.54 66.68
CA ALA A 296 -15.15 -8.18 67.58
C ALA A 296 -14.57 -8.44 68.99
N ALA A 297 -13.27 -8.73 69.08
CA ALA A 297 -12.61 -8.86 70.39
C ALA A 297 -12.48 -7.51 71.11
N THR A 298 -12.14 -6.41 70.35
CA THR A 298 -12.04 -5.07 70.91
C THR A 298 -13.41 -4.54 71.34
N GLU A 299 -14.48 -4.79 70.58
CA GLU A 299 -15.85 -4.41 70.95
C GLU A 299 -16.33 -5.13 72.20
N ARG A 300 -16.06 -6.44 72.31
CA ARG A 300 -16.37 -7.24 73.53
C ARG A 300 -15.61 -6.68 74.76
N PHE A 301 -14.29 -6.44 74.61
CA PHE A 301 -13.49 -5.86 75.68
C PHE A 301 -14.01 -4.46 76.08
N ALA A 302 -14.38 -3.61 75.11
CA ALA A 302 -14.95 -2.30 75.43
C ALA A 302 -16.29 -2.40 76.13
N ALA A 303 -17.15 -3.36 75.80
CA ALA A 303 -18.42 -3.62 76.42
C ALA A 303 -18.21 -4.14 77.90
N ASP A 304 -17.27 -5.09 78.07
CA ASP A 304 -16.94 -5.63 79.41
C ASP A 304 -16.37 -4.54 80.35
N VAL A 305 -15.46 -3.70 79.86
CA VAL A 305 -14.93 -2.58 80.59
C VAL A 305 -16.03 -1.55 80.94
N ALA A 306 -16.94 -1.24 79.98
CA ALA A 306 -18.07 -0.38 80.26
C ALA A 306 -19.03 -0.93 81.34
N HIS A 307 -19.23 -2.25 81.35
CA HIS A 307 -20.01 -2.90 82.43
C HIS A 307 -19.34 -2.90 83.80
N GLU A 308 -18.02 -3.16 83.81
CA GLU A 308 -17.26 -3.09 85.07
C GLU A 308 -17.17 -1.69 85.65
N ILE A 309 -17.07 -0.66 84.81
CA ILE A 309 -17.06 0.77 85.25
C ILE A 309 -18.44 1.19 85.80
N LYS A 310 -19.51 0.64 85.21
CA LYS A 310 -20.89 0.99 85.58
C LYS A 310 -21.31 0.33 86.87
N ASN A 311 -20.75 -0.84 87.25
CA ASN A 311 -21.12 -1.64 88.38
C ASN A 311 -20.74 -1.02 89.79
N PRO A 312 -19.59 -0.27 90.02
CA PRO A 312 -19.28 0.36 91.29
C PRO A 312 -19.99 1.71 91.47
N LEU A 313 -20.79 2.21 90.55
CA LEU A 313 -21.50 3.49 90.63
C LEU A 313 -23.01 3.34 90.98
N THR A 314 -23.48 2.12 91.21
CA THR A 314 -24.79 1.77 91.74
C THR A 314 -24.68 1.18 93.12
#